data_3c4fa6cdd717b33f242a2a7ad94d64b5
#
_entry.id   3c4fa6cdd717b33f242a2a7ad94d64b5
#
_cell.length_a   1.000
_cell.length_b   1.000
_cell.length_c   1.000
_cell.angle_alpha   90.00
_cell.angle_beta   90.00
_cell.angle_gamma   90.00
#
_symmetry.space_group_name_H-M   'P 1'
#
loop_
_entity.id
_entity.type
_entity.pdbx_description
1 polymer ?
#
loop_
_entity_poly.entity_id
_entity_poly.type
_entity_poly.pdbx_seq_one_letter_code
_entity_poly.pdbx_strand_id
1 'polypeptide(L)'
;GGGSTEMSWVAPNAVLGAGLDPPIISWGTCPLGVVTLAEDEPEPESGDRHAWYEALVTRLSHTIANVGDAHSLRDAFAAGRGDIIGTSGTVTSLAGVFLDLPRYSRSRVDGMWFDVADCRATIAKLLAQTRDERALNACIGKDRADLVVIGGAILDAVLRVWPAKRIRVADRGLREGVLMRLMAQHGAR
;
A
#
# COMPACT_ATOMS: atom_id res chain seq x y z
N GLY A 1 2.71 -4.83 -5.52
CA GLY A 1 3.85 -5.68 -5.87
C GLY A 1 4.77 -5.04 -6.90
N GLY A 2 5.77 -5.80 -7.38
CA GLY A 2 6.73 -5.30 -8.37
C GLY A 2 6.08 -5.01 -9.72
N GLY A 3 5.22 -5.91 -10.22
CA GLY A 3 4.58 -5.79 -11.53
C GLY A 3 3.08 -5.48 -11.51
N SER A 4 2.42 -5.58 -10.35
CA SER A 4 0.97 -5.37 -10.25
C SER A 4 0.55 -4.89 -8.87
N THR A 5 -0.66 -4.34 -8.79
CA THR A 5 -1.34 -3.99 -7.55
C THR A 5 -2.66 -4.73 -7.49
N GLU A 6 -2.84 -5.52 -6.44
CA GLU A 6 -4.04 -6.28 -6.15
C GLU A 6 -4.87 -5.55 -5.09
N MET A 7 -6.18 -5.50 -5.31
CA MET A 7 -7.14 -4.95 -4.37
C MET A 7 -8.26 -5.94 -4.10
N SER A 8 -8.68 -6.04 -2.84
CA SER A 8 -9.80 -6.86 -2.41
C SER A 8 -10.68 -6.06 -1.47
N TRP A 9 -11.97 -6.10 -1.68
CA TRP A 9 -12.96 -5.46 -0.82
C TRP A 9 -13.66 -6.52 0.01
N VAL A 10 -13.68 -6.31 1.32
CA VAL A 10 -14.15 -7.28 2.30
C VAL A 10 -15.26 -6.63 3.14
N ALA A 11 -16.35 -7.36 3.38
CA ALA A 11 -17.40 -6.90 4.28
C ALA A 11 -17.02 -7.17 5.75
N PRO A 12 -16.89 -6.13 6.60
CA PRO A 12 -16.46 -6.32 7.99
C PRO A 12 -17.50 -7.04 8.87
N ASN A 13 -18.78 -7.01 8.47
CA ASN A 13 -19.91 -7.57 9.24
C ASN A 13 -20.26 -9.01 8.87
N ALA A 14 -19.62 -9.58 7.87
CA ALA A 14 -19.75 -11.01 7.67
C ALA A 14 -18.99 -11.68 8.80
N VAL A 15 -19.71 -12.25 9.74
CA VAL A 15 -19.18 -13.11 10.78
C VAL A 15 -18.24 -14.08 10.09
N LEU A 16 -16.95 -13.99 10.41
CA LEU A 16 -15.99 -15.02 10.03
C LEU A 16 -16.56 -16.30 10.64
N GLY A 17 -17.30 -17.08 9.84
CA GLY A 17 -17.69 -18.43 10.22
C GLY A 17 -16.44 -19.21 10.60
N ALA A 18 -16.57 -20.42 11.08
CA ALA A 18 -15.44 -21.28 11.45
C ALA A 18 -14.41 -21.52 10.29
N GLY A 19 -14.63 -20.91 9.12
CA GLY A 19 -13.74 -20.90 7.97
C GLY A 19 -12.82 -19.66 7.95
N LEU A 20 -11.58 -19.86 7.51
CA LEU A 20 -10.55 -18.78 7.37
C LEU A 20 -10.77 -17.89 6.13
N ASP A 21 -11.82 -18.10 5.36
CA ASP A 21 -12.09 -17.36 4.14
C ASP A 21 -12.81 -16.05 4.47
N PRO A 22 -12.18 -14.89 4.25
CA PRO A 22 -12.82 -13.59 4.46
C PRO A 22 -13.94 -13.41 3.41
N PRO A 23 -15.04 -12.75 3.77
CA PRO A 23 -16.14 -12.47 2.85
C PRO A 23 -15.71 -11.41 1.82
N ILE A 24 -15.08 -11.84 0.75
CA ILE A 24 -14.67 -10.98 -0.34
C ILE A 24 -15.89 -10.57 -1.16
N ILE A 25 -16.17 -9.26 -1.21
CA ILE A 25 -17.25 -8.68 -2.02
C ILE A 25 -16.80 -8.56 -3.46
N SER A 26 -15.59 -8.06 -3.66
CA SER A 26 -14.99 -7.87 -4.97
C SER A 26 -13.48 -7.94 -4.85
N TRP A 27 -12.81 -8.25 -5.94
CA TRP A 27 -11.37 -8.18 -6.04
C TRP A 27 -10.96 -7.80 -7.46
N GLY A 28 -9.76 -7.29 -7.61
CA GLY A 28 -9.21 -6.98 -8.92
C GLY A 28 -7.72 -6.74 -8.85
N THR A 29 -7.09 -6.84 -9.99
CA THR A 29 -5.68 -6.53 -10.19
C THR A 29 -5.52 -5.47 -11.27
N CYS A 30 -4.56 -4.59 -11.13
CA CYS A 30 -4.13 -3.69 -12.17
C CYS A 30 -2.63 -3.83 -12.43
N PRO A 31 -2.18 -3.67 -13.68
CA PRO A 31 -0.77 -3.79 -14.06
C PRO A 31 0.03 -2.55 -13.66
N LEU A 32 -0.07 -2.17 -12.39
CA LEU A 32 0.63 -1.04 -11.78
C LEU A 32 1.51 -1.58 -10.66
N GLY A 33 2.74 -1.90 -10.98
CA GLY A 33 3.74 -2.33 -10.02
C GLY A 33 4.85 -1.30 -9.86
N VAL A 34 5.51 -1.29 -8.70
CA VAL A 34 6.55 -0.30 -8.41
C VAL A 34 7.76 -0.45 -9.32
N VAL A 35 8.09 -1.67 -9.77
CA VAL A 35 9.22 -1.92 -10.67
C VAL A 35 8.89 -1.48 -12.08
N THR A 36 7.76 -1.94 -12.62
CA THR A 36 7.32 -1.55 -13.97
C THR A 36 7.14 -0.06 -14.10
N LEU A 37 6.54 0.59 -13.12
CA LEU A 37 6.39 2.05 -13.14
C LEU A 37 7.73 2.79 -13.00
N ALA A 38 8.69 2.25 -12.25
CA ALA A 38 10.02 2.85 -12.14
C ALA A 38 10.79 2.78 -13.46
N GLU A 39 10.56 1.75 -14.26
CA GLU A 39 11.15 1.58 -15.59
C GLU A 39 10.46 2.47 -16.64
N ASP A 40 9.12 2.52 -16.61
CA ASP A 40 8.32 3.25 -17.61
C ASP A 40 8.29 4.76 -17.35
N GLU A 41 8.27 5.17 -16.09
CA GLU A 41 8.13 6.56 -15.65
C GLU A 41 9.08 6.89 -14.48
N PRO A 42 10.39 6.84 -14.71
CA PRO A 42 11.38 7.07 -13.66
C PRO A 42 11.24 8.46 -13.04
N GLU A 43 11.59 8.55 -11.75
CA GLU A 43 11.69 9.82 -11.05
C GLU A 43 12.69 10.74 -11.78
N PRO A 44 12.32 11.99 -12.11
CA PRO A 44 13.19 12.89 -12.84
C PRO A 44 14.41 13.30 -11.98
N GLU A 45 15.60 13.28 -12.58
CA GLU A 45 16.83 13.73 -11.92
C GLU A 45 16.84 15.25 -11.70
N SER A 46 16.15 16.00 -12.54
CA SER A 46 16.04 17.46 -12.48
C SER A 46 14.62 17.91 -12.82
N GLY A 47 14.26 19.10 -12.37
CA GLY A 47 12.93 19.67 -12.61
C GLY A 47 12.00 19.52 -11.40
N ASP A 48 10.72 19.75 -11.65
CA ASP A 48 9.69 19.72 -10.59
C ASP A 48 9.23 18.29 -10.30
N ARG A 49 9.91 17.65 -9.35
CA ARG A 49 9.53 16.30 -8.89
C ARG A 49 8.14 16.24 -8.26
N HIS A 50 7.68 17.35 -7.70
CA HIS A 50 6.35 17.41 -7.12
C HIS A 50 5.28 17.39 -8.23
N ALA A 51 5.45 18.16 -9.29
CA ALA A 51 4.56 18.15 -10.44
C ALA A 51 4.53 16.78 -11.13
N TRP A 52 5.70 16.13 -11.28
CA TRP A 52 5.79 14.76 -11.79
C TRP A 52 5.00 13.78 -10.91
N TYR A 53 5.20 13.84 -9.57
CA TYR A 53 4.50 12.97 -8.63
C TYR A 53 2.97 13.14 -8.71
N GLU A 54 2.48 14.38 -8.72
CA GLU A 54 1.07 14.68 -8.81
C GLU A 54 0.44 14.22 -10.14
N ALA A 55 1.15 14.37 -11.26
CA ALA A 55 0.73 13.86 -12.55
C ALA A 55 0.65 12.32 -12.55
N LEU A 56 1.67 11.65 -11.97
CA LEU A 56 1.69 10.20 -11.78
C LEU A 56 0.49 9.74 -10.95
N VAL A 57 0.27 10.31 -9.76
CA VAL A 57 -0.84 9.95 -8.88
C VAL A 57 -2.19 10.14 -9.58
N THR A 58 -2.36 11.24 -10.31
CA THR A 58 -3.60 11.52 -11.04
C THR A 58 -3.88 10.43 -12.08
N ARG A 59 -2.88 10.08 -12.89
CA ARG A 59 -3.01 9.03 -13.91
C ARG A 59 -3.29 7.66 -13.28
N LEU A 60 -2.56 7.30 -12.22
CA LEU A 60 -2.78 6.05 -11.50
C LEU A 60 -4.19 5.97 -10.89
N SER A 61 -4.72 7.08 -10.39
CA SER A 61 -6.08 7.14 -9.84
C SER A 61 -7.14 6.77 -10.88
N HIS A 62 -6.98 7.19 -12.13
CA HIS A 62 -7.90 6.81 -13.21
C HIS A 62 -7.89 5.30 -13.46
N THR A 63 -6.72 4.67 -13.45
CA THR A 63 -6.61 3.21 -13.61
C THR A 63 -7.22 2.48 -12.42
N ILE A 64 -6.89 2.89 -11.20
CA ILE A 64 -7.36 2.28 -9.95
C ILE A 64 -8.89 2.41 -9.81
N ALA A 65 -9.48 3.50 -10.30
CA ALA A 65 -10.92 3.71 -10.25
C ALA A 65 -11.74 2.64 -11.00
N ASN A 66 -11.10 1.92 -11.92
CA ASN A 66 -11.73 0.89 -12.75
C ASN A 66 -11.37 -0.54 -12.32
N VAL A 67 -10.66 -0.69 -11.19
CA VAL A 67 -10.28 -2.02 -10.68
C VAL A 67 -11.41 -2.60 -9.85
N GLY A 68 -11.81 -3.83 -10.17
CA GLY A 68 -12.87 -4.55 -9.47
C GLY A 68 -14.26 -3.94 -9.69
N ASP A 69 -15.28 -4.64 -9.21
CA ASP A 69 -16.68 -4.17 -9.20
C ASP A 69 -17.09 -3.83 -7.76
N ALA A 70 -16.57 -2.70 -7.26
CA ALA A 70 -16.81 -2.24 -5.90
C ALA A 70 -17.43 -0.83 -5.84
N HIS A 71 -18.03 -0.38 -6.94
CA HIS A 71 -18.62 0.97 -7.04
C HIS A 71 -19.65 1.26 -5.94
N SER A 72 -20.43 0.25 -5.53
CA SER A 72 -21.39 0.36 -4.44
C SER A 72 -20.78 0.69 -3.06
N LEU A 73 -19.47 0.50 -2.89
CA LEU A 73 -18.77 0.80 -1.64
C LEU A 73 -18.20 2.23 -1.60
N ARG A 74 -18.20 2.96 -2.71
CA ARG A 74 -17.64 4.33 -2.77
C ARG A 74 -18.28 5.27 -1.77
N ASP A 75 -19.59 5.24 -1.65
CA ASP A 75 -20.32 6.07 -0.69
C ASP A 75 -19.98 5.72 0.76
N ALA A 76 -19.70 4.45 1.04
CA ALA A 76 -19.25 4.03 2.36
C ALA A 76 -17.86 4.59 2.70
N PHE A 77 -16.93 4.54 1.74
CA PHE A 77 -15.59 5.13 1.91
C PHE A 77 -15.65 6.65 1.99
N ALA A 78 -16.41 7.30 1.13
CA ALA A 78 -16.61 8.76 1.16
C ALA A 78 -17.20 9.23 2.49
N ALA A 79 -18.10 8.42 3.08
CA ALA A 79 -18.68 8.66 4.41
C ALA A 79 -17.74 8.27 5.58
N GLY A 80 -16.50 7.87 5.31
CA GLY A 80 -15.51 7.50 6.33
C GLY A 80 -15.79 6.17 7.04
N ARG A 81 -16.56 5.28 6.42
CA ARG A 81 -16.91 3.95 6.95
C ARG A 81 -16.03 2.82 6.39
N GLY A 82 -14.99 3.16 5.63
CA GLY A 82 -14.01 2.21 5.10
C GLY A 82 -12.65 2.37 5.76
N ASP A 83 -12.01 1.27 6.10
CA ASP A 83 -10.60 1.21 6.48
C ASP A 83 -9.80 0.50 5.37
N ILE A 84 -8.52 0.81 5.25
CA ILE A 84 -7.61 0.17 4.30
C ILE A 84 -6.61 -0.69 5.07
N ILE A 85 -6.36 -1.90 4.57
CA ILE A 85 -5.25 -2.75 5.01
C ILE A 85 -4.21 -2.76 3.90
N GLY A 86 -3.00 -2.30 4.21
CA GLY A 86 -1.88 -2.28 3.27
C GLY A 86 -0.87 -3.36 3.59
N THR A 87 -0.60 -4.24 2.61
CA THR A 87 0.27 -5.43 2.80
C THR A 87 1.53 -5.41 1.95
N SER A 88 1.93 -4.27 1.42
CA SER A 88 3.10 -4.17 0.54
C SER A 88 4.36 -3.74 1.27
N GLY A 89 5.52 -4.03 0.67
CA GLY A 89 6.81 -3.50 1.12
C GLY A 89 6.87 -1.97 1.14
N THR A 90 6.09 -1.29 0.31
CA THR A 90 5.93 0.16 0.34
C THR A 90 5.31 0.63 1.65
N VAL A 91 4.15 0.07 1.99
CA VAL A 91 3.41 0.48 3.20
C VAL A 91 4.23 0.22 4.46
N THR A 92 4.89 -0.92 4.55
CA THR A 92 5.75 -1.27 5.70
C THR A 92 7.00 -0.41 5.77
N SER A 93 7.61 -0.03 4.63
CA SER A 93 8.75 0.90 4.61
C SER A 93 8.33 2.30 5.04
N LEU A 94 7.21 2.82 4.51
CA LEU A 94 6.66 4.12 4.91
C LEU A 94 6.38 4.17 6.42
N ALA A 95 5.77 3.12 6.96
CA ALA A 95 5.52 3.01 8.41
C ALA A 95 6.82 2.98 9.23
N GLY A 96 7.85 2.28 8.76
CA GLY A 96 9.16 2.26 9.40
C GLY A 96 9.86 3.62 9.38
N VAL A 97 9.74 4.36 8.27
CA VAL A 97 10.25 5.73 8.14
C VAL A 97 9.51 6.68 9.06
N PHE A 98 8.19 6.60 9.11
CA PHE A 98 7.36 7.40 10.02
C PHE A 98 7.73 7.21 11.49
N LEU A 99 7.96 5.96 11.89
CA LEU A 99 8.38 5.63 13.26
C LEU A 99 9.85 5.95 13.56
N ASP A 100 10.59 6.48 12.58
CA ASP A 100 12.02 6.80 12.67
C ASP A 100 12.85 5.62 13.23
N LEU A 101 12.57 4.42 12.72
CA LEU A 101 13.24 3.23 13.23
C LEU A 101 14.70 3.17 12.77
N PRO A 102 15.65 2.97 13.69
CA PRO A 102 17.07 2.82 13.36
C PRO A 102 17.39 1.56 12.56
N ARG A 103 16.45 0.61 12.56
CA ARG A 103 16.43 -0.61 11.75
C ARG A 103 14.98 -1.07 11.61
N TYR A 104 14.63 -1.57 10.43
CA TYR A 104 13.30 -2.15 10.21
C TYR A 104 12.96 -3.21 11.26
N SER A 105 11.78 -3.11 11.83
CA SER A 105 11.28 -4.03 12.86
C SER A 105 9.82 -4.40 12.56
N ARG A 106 9.61 -5.66 12.14
CA ARG A 106 8.27 -6.20 11.89
C ARG A 106 7.34 -5.98 13.06
N SER A 107 7.80 -6.29 14.28
CA SER A 107 6.98 -6.19 15.50
C SER A 107 6.52 -4.76 15.84
N ARG A 108 7.19 -3.76 15.30
CA ARG A 108 6.80 -2.35 15.47
C ARG A 108 5.85 -1.87 14.40
N VAL A 109 5.93 -2.45 13.21
CA VAL A 109 5.21 -2.01 12.01
C VAL A 109 3.93 -2.82 11.80
N ASP A 110 4.00 -4.15 11.97
CA ASP A 110 2.87 -5.06 11.73
C ASP A 110 1.73 -4.77 12.70
N GLY A 111 0.57 -4.54 12.15
CA GLY A 111 -0.63 -4.28 12.92
C GLY A 111 -0.77 -2.82 13.42
N MET A 112 0.14 -1.90 13.14
CA MET A 112 -0.06 -0.50 13.52
C MET A 112 -1.15 0.17 12.67
N TRP A 113 -1.80 1.16 13.26
CA TRP A 113 -2.61 2.11 12.53
C TRP A 113 -1.75 3.30 12.10
N PHE A 114 -1.82 3.65 10.84
CA PHE A 114 -1.06 4.72 10.22
C PHE A 114 -2.03 5.73 9.64
N ASP A 115 -2.09 6.92 10.21
CA ASP A 115 -2.99 7.96 9.74
C ASP A 115 -2.60 8.39 8.33
N VAL A 116 -3.59 8.60 7.46
CA VAL A 116 -3.33 8.97 6.05
C VAL A 116 -2.62 10.31 5.95
N ALA A 117 -2.89 11.25 6.85
CA ALA A 117 -2.17 12.52 6.91
C ALA A 117 -0.67 12.31 7.17
N ASP A 118 -0.31 11.46 8.14
CA ASP A 118 1.08 11.13 8.47
C ASP A 118 1.74 10.33 7.33
N CYS A 119 0.98 9.44 6.70
CA CYS A 119 1.45 8.69 5.53
C CYS A 119 1.83 9.65 4.39
N ARG A 120 0.98 10.60 4.05
CA ARG A 120 1.25 11.62 3.02
C ARG A 120 2.40 12.53 3.39
N ALA A 121 2.49 12.96 4.65
CA ALA A 121 3.64 13.74 5.13
C ALA A 121 4.95 12.95 5.01
N THR A 122 4.93 11.66 5.29
CA THR A 122 6.08 10.77 5.13
C THR A 122 6.48 10.64 3.65
N ILE A 123 5.52 10.47 2.75
CA ILE A 123 5.77 10.43 1.31
C ILE A 123 6.36 11.77 0.82
N ALA A 124 5.81 12.91 1.25
CA ALA A 124 6.31 14.23 0.90
C ALA A 124 7.76 14.44 1.38
N LYS A 125 8.09 14.00 2.59
CA LYS A 125 9.45 14.00 3.12
C LYS A 125 10.41 13.19 2.22
N LEU A 126 9.99 12.00 1.79
CA LEU A 126 10.81 11.15 0.91
C LEU A 126 10.94 11.72 -0.50
N LEU A 127 9.88 12.34 -1.02
CA LEU A 127 9.90 13.02 -2.31
C LEU A 127 10.88 14.22 -2.32
N ALA A 128 11.04 14.91 -1.19
CA ALA A 128 12.01 15.99 -1.04
C ALA A 128 13.47 15.51 -0.97
N GLN A 129 13.70 14.24 -0.65
CA GLN A 129 15.04 13.64 -0.57
C GLN A 129 15.54 13.16 -1.94
N THR A 130 16.86 13.13 -2.10
CA THR A 130 17.49 12.43 -3.21
C THR A 130 17.39 10.91 -3.03
N ARG A 131 17.64 10.17 -4.12
CA ARG A 131 17.73 8.71 -4.07
C ARG A 131 18.77 8.23 -3.04
N ASP A 132 19.93 8.87 -3.02
CA ASP A 132 21.03 8.47 -2.11
C ASP A 132 20.68 8.74 -0.65
N GLU A 133 20.01 9.84 -0.34
CA GLU A 133 19.51 10.11 1.01
C GLU A 133 18.48 9.07 1.45
N ARG A 134 17.56 8.69 0.56
CA ARG A 134 16.58 7.61 0.83
C ARG A 134 17.26 6.26 1.04
N ALA A 135 18.33 5.97 0.28
CA ALA A 135 19.09 4.73 0.39
C ALA A 135 19.79 4.56 1.75
N LEU A 136 20.10 5.67 2.42
CA LEU A 136 20.68 5.66 3.78
C LEU A 136 19.66 5.35 4.87
N ASN A 137 18.35 5.44 4.56
CA ASN A 137 17.33 5.13 5.54
C ASN A 137 17.24 3.60 5.77
N ALA A 138 17.39 3.18 7.02
CA ALA A 138 17.45 1.77 7.40
C ALA A 138 16.16 0.97 7.13
N CYS A 139 15.02 1.64 6.92
CA CYS A 139 13.74 1.02 6.57
C CYS A 139 13.49 0.97 5.06
N ILE A 140 14.34 1.59 4.25
CA ILE A 140 14.25 1.62 2.79
C ILE A 140 15.40 0.81 2.18
N GLY A 141 16.64 1.24 2.42
CA GLY A 141 17.83 0.65 1.83
C GLY A 141 18.00 0.96 0.34
N LYS A 142 19.14 0.53 -0.21
CA LYS A 142 19.54 0.82 -1.60
C LYS A 142 18.55 0.24 -2.62
N ASP A 143 18.05 -0.96 -2.37
CA ASP A 143 17.21 -1.70 -3.33
C ASP A 143 15.80 -1.12 -3.48
N ARG A 144 15.37 -0.25 -2.56
CA ARG A 144 14.02 0.36 -2.55
C ARG A 144 14.03 1.87 -2.67
N ALA A 145 15.20 2.50 -2.71
CA ALA A 145 15.32 3.95 -2.75
C ALA A 145 14.63 4.59 -3.95
N ASP A 146 14.62 3.91 -5.11
CA ASP A 146 13.91 4.32 -6.31
C ASP A 146 12.41 4.00 -6.24
N LEU A 147 12.08 2.89 -5.58
CA LEU A 147 10.74 2.31 -5.63
C LEU A 147 9.79 2.91 -4.60
N VAL A 148 10.32 3.47 -3.49
CA VAL A 148 9.50 3.89 -2.36
C VAL A 148 8.60 5.08 -2.70
N VAL A 149 9.07 6.03 -3.51
CA VAL A 149 8.28 7.19 -3.94
C VAL A 149 7.19 6.77 -4.93
N ILE A 150 7.53 5.90 -5.88
CA ILE A 150 6.57 5.33 -6.83
C ILE A 150 5.52 4.49 -6.11
N GLY A 151 5.94 3.67 -5.14
CA GLY A 151 5.03 2.95 -4.29
C GLY A 151 4.12 3.87 -3.46
N GLY A 152 4.66 5.00 -3.01
CA GLY A 152 3.90 6.09 -2.39
C GLY A 152 2.83 6.65 -3.33
N ALA A 153 3.17 6.87 -4.61
CA ALA A 153 2.22 7.35 -5.62
C ALA A 153 1.08 6.36 -5.88
N ILE A 154 1.38 5.05 -5.94
CA ILE A 154 0.33 4.02 -6.04
C ILE A 154 -0.59 4.07 -4.81
N LEU A 155 -0.02 4.14 -3.62
CA LEU A 155 -0.80 4.20 -2.37
C LEU A 155 -1.66 5.46 -2.32
N ASP A 156 -1.11 6.63 -2.67
CA ASP A 156 -1.86 7.89 -2.68
C ASP A 156 -2.98 7.87 -3.73
N ALA A 157 -2.75 7.26 -4.88
CA ALA A 157 -3.79 7.04 -5.89
C ALA A 157 -4.93 6.14 -5.38
N VAL A 158 -4.60 5.07 -4.64
CA VAL A 158 -5.61 4.24 -3.95
C VAL A 158 -6.41 5.09 -2.96
N LEU A 159 -5.73 5.90 -2.15
CA LEU A 159 -6.36 6.77 -1.15
C LEU A 159 -7.20 7.91 -1.74
N ARG A 160 -6.94 8.32 -2.99
CA ARG A 160 -7.78 9.29 -3.72
C ARG A 160 -9.09 8.66 -4.18
N VAL A 161 -9.02 7.41 -4.65
CA VAL A 161 -10.20 6.69 -5.14
C VAL A 161 -11.03 6.11 -3.98
N TRP A 162 -10.36 5.64 -2.95
CA TRP A 162 -10.92 4.99 -1.76
C TRP A 162 -10.48 5.74 -0.50
N PRO A 163 -11.11 6.90 -0.18
CA PRO A 163 -10.68 7.73 0.92
C PRO A 163 -10.89 7.02 2.26
N ALA A 164 -9.82 6.95 3.04
CA ALA A 164 -9.81 6.44 4.40
C ALA A 164 -9.11 7.42 5.33
N LYS A 165 -9.39 7.34 6.63
CA LYS A 165 -8.69 8.17 7.62
C LYS A 165 -7.34 7.58 7.99
N ARG A 166 -7.24 6.25 7.95
CA ARG A 166 -6.08 5.50 8.41
C ARG A 166 -5.91 4.20 7.61
N ILE A 167 -4.71 3.68 7.67
CA ILE A 167 -4.30 2.42 7.04
C ILE A 167 -3.88 1.48 8.15
N ARG A 168 -4.37 0.25 8.14
CA ARG A 168 -3.82 -0.83 8.96
C ARG A 168 -2.63 -1.41 8.22
N VAL A 169 -1.45 -1.30 8.79
CA VAL A 169 -0.22 -1.87 8.20
C VAL A 169 -0.17 -3.36 8.48
N ALA A 170 0.04 -4.17 7.46
CA ALA A 170 0.23 -5.61 7.60
C ALA A 170 1.54 -6.04 6.93
N ASP A 171 2.45 -6.60 7.69
CA ASP A 171 3.71 -7.18 7.19
C ASP A 171 3.56 -8.70 6.99
N ARG A 172 2.38 -9.07 6.48
CA ARG A 172 2.01 -10.43 6.10
C ARG A 172 1.21 -10.34 4.82
N GLY A 173 1.41 -11.29 3.93
CA GLY A 173 0.79 -11.25 2.61
C GLY A 173 0.22 -12.59 2.19
N LEU A 174 0.14 -12.80 0.89
CA LEU A 174 -0.41 -14.00 0.28
C LEU A 174 0.22 -15.28 0.81
N ARG A 175 1.54 -15.30 0.99
CA ARG A 175 2.26 -16.52 1.45
C ARG A 175 1.79 -16.97 2.82
N GLU A 176 1.65 -16.05 3.76
CA GLU A 176 1.18 -16.32 5.10
C GLU A 176 -0.27 -16.77 5.09
N GLY A 177 -1.12 -16.16 4.26
CA GLY A 177 -2.51 -16.55 4.08
C GLY A 177 -2.66 -17.98 3.54
N VAL A 178 -1.90 -18.32 2.51
CA VAL A 178 -1.87 -19.70 1.95
C VAL A 178 -1.40 -20.70 2.99
N LEU A 179 -0.33 -20.39 3.74
CA LEU A 179 0.17 -21.26 4.80
C LEU A 179 -0.87 -21.51 5.89
N MET A 180 -1.52 -20.45 6.37
CA MET A 180 -2.59 -20.58 7.38
C MET A 180 -3.74 -21.46 6.88
N ARG A 181 -4.12 -21.31 5.62
CA ARG A 181 -5.18 -22.14 5.02
C ARG A 181 -4.78 -23.62 4.94
N LEU A 182 -3.56 -23.91 4.49
CA LEU A 182 -3.04 -25.26 4.45
C LEU A 182 -2.95 -25.89 5.85
N MET A 183 -2.49 -25.14 6.85
CA MET A 183 -2.44 -25.62 8.24
C MET A 183 -3.84 -25.94 8.76
N ALA A 184 -4.82 -25.10 8.50
CA ALA A 184 -6.22 -25.36 8.91
C ALA A 184 -6.80 -26.61 8.23
N GLN A 185 -6.53 -26.81 6.94
CA GLN A 185 -7.00 -27.99 6.18
C GLN A 185 -6.36 -29.30 6.67
N HIS A 186 -5.14 -29.25 7.19
CA HIS A 186 -4.40 -30.44 7.63
C HIS A 186 -4.40 -30.63 9.15
N GLY A 187 -5.23 -29.87 9.88
CA GLY A 187 -5.40 -30.04 11.32
C GLY A 187 -4.19 -29.68 12.17
N ALA A 188 -3.23 -28.95 11.61
CA ALA A 188 -2.13 -28.39 12.39
C ALA A 188 -2.67 -27.25 13.28
N ARG A 189 -2.69 -27.44 14.58
CA ARG A 189 -3.08 -26.48 15.63
C ARG A 189 -1.88 -25.70 16.12
#